data_e65b2bad01dd061541f7869af27d17db
#
_entry.id   e65b2bad01dd061541f7869af27d17db
#
_cell.length_a   1.000
_cell.length_b   1.000
_cell.length_c   1.000
_cell.angle_alpha   90.00
_cell.angle_beta   90.00
_cell.angle_gamma   90.00
#
_symmetry.space_group_name_H-M   'P 1'
#
loop_
_entity.id
_entity.type
_entity.pdbx_description
1 polymer ?
#
loop_
_entity_poly.entity_id
_entity_poly.type
_entity_poly.pdbx_seq_one_letter_code
_entity_poly.pdbx_strand_id
1 'polypeptide(L)'
;MVSLEVNSLAVPVSMVLDSAGRGYFPPRAGPGATKQYRFWSALLGVRDPEPKLRTSSATHAQLEQLGLRSGVNSLEYRVETSTGTVVTSRASIFLLNNTAKIVVSDIDGTVTKYDTH
;
A
#
# COMPACT_ATOMS: atom_id res chain seq x y z
N MET A 1 0.98 -0.67 -11.62
CA MET A 1 0.89 0.35 -10.55
C MET A 1 -0.46 0.19 -9.84
N VAL A 2 -0.49 0.34 -8.52
CA VAL A 2 -1.72 0.28 -7.72
C VAL A 2 -2.10 1.70 -7.36
N SER A 3 -3.27 2.15 -7.77
CA SER A 3 -3.86 3.41 -7.31
C SER A 3 -4.70 3.19 -6.06
N LEU A 4 -4.80 4.20 -5.25
CA LEU A 4 -5.49 4.17 -3.96
C LEU A 4 -6.64 5.18 -3.97
N GLU A 5 -7.78 4.77 -3.43
CA GLU A 5 -8.89 5.66 -3.12
C GLU A 5 -9.19 5.58 -1.62
N VAL A 6 -9.36 6.71 -0.99
CA VAL A 6 -9.78 6.81 0.42
C VAL A 6 -11.10 7.55 0.48
N ASN A 7 -12.09 6.95 1.13
CA ASN A 7 -13.44 7.50 1.23
C ASN A 7 -14.02 7.90 -0.14
N SER A 8 -13.77 7.06 -1.17
CA SER A 8 -14.18 7.25 -2.56
C SER A 8 -13.53 8.43 -3.28
N LEU A 9 -12.42 8.94 -2.76
CA LEU A 9 -11.60 9.98 -3.37
C LEU A 9 -10.24 9.41 -3.74
N ALA A 10 -9.80 9.62 -4.98
CA ALA A 10 -8.46 9.25 -5.42
C ALA A 10 -7.41 10.06 -4.64
N VAL A 11 -6.38 9.39 -4.16
CA VAL A 11 -5.29 10.01 -3.40
C VAL A 11 -3.99 9.96 -4.19
N PRO A 12 -3.07 10.94 -4.01
CA PRO A 12 -1.81 11.00 -4.76
C PRO A 12 -0.75 10.05 -4.20
N VAL A 13 -1.18 8.93 -3.62
CA VAL A 13 -0.33 7.86 -3.11
C VAL A 13 -0.55 6.63 -3.96
N SER A 14 0.50 6.00 -4.41
CA SER A 14 0.44 4.78 -5.20
C SER A 14 1.39 3.73 -4.67
N MET A 15 1.12 2.47 -5.00
CA MET A 15 1.98 1.34 -4.69
C MET A 15 2.39 0.63 -5.98
N VAL A 16 3.41 -0.19 -5.89
CA VAL A 16 3.87 -1.07 -6.97
C VAL A 16 3.70 -2.51 -6.53
N LEU A 17 3.30 -3.39 -7.45
CA LEU A 17 3.28 -4.83 -7.22
C LEU A 17 4.58 -5.45 -7.73
N ASP A 18 5.15 -6.36 -6.97
CA ASP A 18 6.23 -7.22 -7.46
C ASP A 18 5.67 -8.42 -8.27
N SER A 19 6.55 -9.24 -8.82
CA SER A 19 6.18 -10.43 -9.57
C SER A 19 5.44 -11.49 -8.75
N ALA A 20 5.51 -11.42 -7.43
CA ALA A 20 4.80 -12.30 -6.50
C ALA A 20 3.44 -11.71 -6.05
N GLY A 21 3.04 -10.55 -6.60
CA GLY A 21 1.80 -9.86 -6.24
C GLY A 21 1.84 -9.11 -4.92
N ARG A 22 3.02 -8.88 -4.34
CA ARG A 22 3.15 -8.13 -3.09
C ARG A 22 3.25 -6.63 -3.37
N GLY A 23 2.44 -5.86 -2.66
CA GLY A 23 2.44 -4.40 -2.76
C GLY A 23 3.52 -3.74 -1.90
N TYR A 24 4.18 -2.73 -2.44
CA TYR A 24 5.12 -1.90 -1.70
C TYR A 24 5.04 -0.44 -2.14
N PHE A 25 5.41 0.46 -1.25
CA PHE A 25 5.55 1.87 -1.58
C PHE A 25 6.90 2.09 -2.27
N PRO A 26 6.92 2.71 -3.46
CA PRO A 26 8.18 3.02 -4.10
C PRO A 26 8.97 4.01 -3.24
N PRO A 27 10.29 3.88 -3.18
CA PRO A 27 11.12 4.85 -2.48
C PRO A 27 10.88 6.22 -3.12
N ARG A 28 10.75 7.26 -2.29
CA ARG A 28 10.63 8.63 -2.78
C ARG A 28 11.88 8.99 -3.56
N ALA A 29 11.77 9.08 -4.86
CA ALA A 29 12.81 9.69 -5.68
C ALA A 29 12.88 11.17 -5.31
N GLY A 30 13.95 11.60 -4.66
CA GLY A 30 14.25 13.01 -4.52
C GLY A 30 14.35 13.69 -5.91
N PRO A 31 14.21 15.01 -5.99
CA PRO A 31 14.32 15.74 -7.25
C PRO A 31 15.74 15.55 -7.85
N GLY A 32 15.92 14.58 -8.71
CA GLY A 32 17.19 14.15 -9.29
C GLY A 32 17.40 12.63 -9.28
N ALA A 33 16.81 11.90 -8.36
CA ALA A 33 16.98 10.45 -8.26
C ALA A 33 16.34 9.69 -9.43
N THR A 34 15.29 10.21 -10.02
CA THR A 34 14.56 9.56 -11.14
C THR A 34 15.39 9.46 -12.41
N LYS A 35 16.18 10.48 -12.75
CA LYS A 35 17.02 10.46 -13.95
C LYS A 35 18.23 9.55 -13.76
N GLN A 36 18.88 9.64 -12.62
CA GLN A 36 20.07 8.85 -12.31
C GLN A 36 19.72 7.38 -12.11
N TYR A 37 18.62 7.07 -11.45
CA TYR A 37 18.14 5.71 -11.26
C TYR A 37 17.75 5.03 -12.57
N ARG A 38 17.01 5.72 -13.45
CA ARG A 38 16.67 5.21 -14.79
C ARG A 38 17.89 4.99 -15.68
N PHE A 39 18.89 5.84 -15.56
CA PHE A 39 20.14 5.69 -16.30
C PHE A 39 20.92 4.46 -15.85
N TRP A 40 21.08 4.27 -14.55
CA TRP A 40 21.81 3.11 -14.01
C TRP A 40 21.04 1.80 -14.16
N SER A 41 19.72 1.78 -14.03
CA SER A 41 18.92 0.58 -14.27
C SER A 41 18.94 0.13 -15.74
N ALA A 42 18.94 1.09 -16.66
CA ALA A 42 19.07 0.82 -18.09
C ALA A 42 20.48 0.32 -18.46
N LEU A 43 21.53 0.89 -17.85
CA LEU A 43 22.93 0.55 -18.11
C LEU A 43 23.32 -0.81 -17.54
N LEU A 44 22.81 -1.17 -16.37
CA LEU A 44 23.16 -2.40 -15.64
C LEU A 44 22.18 -3.55 -15.89
N GLY A 45 21.12 -3.34 -16.68
CA GLY A 45 20.09 -4.36 -16.93
C GLY A 45 19.34 -4.80 -15.68
N VAL A 46 19.38 -4.02 -14.59
CA VAL A 46 18.71 -4.32 -13.33
C VAL A 46 17.22 -4.04 -13.47
N ARG A 47 16.43 -5.09 -13.56
CA ARG A 47 14.97 -5.00 -13.77
C ARG A 47 14.19 -4.65 -12.50
N ASP A 48 14.78 -4.84 -11.33
CA ASP A 48 14.10 -4.59 -10.04
C ASP A 48 14.94 -3.70 -9.12
N PRO A 49 14.32 -2.73 -8.43
CA PRO A 49 15.01 -2.00 -7.38
C PRO A 49 15.49 -2.96 -6.30
N GLU A 50 16.65 -2.68 -5.74
CA GLU A 50 17.25 -3.46 -4.65
C GLU A 50 16.20 -3.79 -3.58
N PRO A 51 16.11 -5.06 -3.12
CA PRO A 51 15.11 -5.47 -2.12
C PRO A 51 15.15 -4.65 -0.81
N LYS A 52 16.27 -3.98 -0.53
CA LYS A 52 16.45 -3.11 0.65
C LYS A 52 15.64 -1.81 0.62
N LEU A 53 15.14 -1.39 -0.55
CA LEU A 53 14.34 -0.17 -0.71
C LEU A 53 12.83 -0.42 -0.76
N ARG A 54 12.40 -1.68 -0.69
CA ARG A 54 10.99 -2.05 -0.70
C ARG A 54 10.43 -1.95 0.71
N THR A 55 9.42 -1.13 0.90
CA THR A 55 8.70 -1.03 2.17
C THR A 55 7.20 -1.21 1.97
N SER A 56 6.59 -2.02 2.82
CA SER A 56 5.14 -2.13 2.93
C SER A 56 4.53 -1.04 3.83
N SER A 57 5.37 -0.27 4.51
CA SER A 57 4.94 0.80 5.40
C SER A 57 4.94 2.13 4.67
N ALA A 58 3.84 2.87 4.78
CA ALA A 58 3.74 4.23 4.28
C ALA A 58 4.57 5.17 5.17
N THR A 59 5.21 6.16 4.54
CA THR A 59 5.88 7.24 5.28
C THR A 59 4.84 8.21 5.87
N HIS A 60 5.23 8.98 6.87
CA HIS A 60 4.35 9.99 7.48
C HIS A 60 3.76 10.96 6.43
N ALA A 61 4.56 11.44 5.51
CA ALA A 61 4.09 12.30 4.42
C ALA A 61 3.08 11.62 3.47
N GLN A 62 3.21 10.30 3.24
CA GLN A 62 2.22 9.55 2.47
C GLN A 62 0.92 9.37 3.26
N LEU A 63 1.02 9.14 4.58
CA LEU A 63 -0.16 9.03 5.44
C LEU A 63 -0.95 10.35 5.50
N GLU A 64 -0.27 11.50 5.57
CA GLU A 64 -0.92 12.81 5.49
C GLU A 64 -1.67 13.01 4.17
N GLN A 65 -1.10 12.54 3.06
CA GLN A 65 -1.71 12.64 1.72
C GLN A 65 -2.95 11.77 1.55
N LEU A 66 -3.19 10.81 2.44
CA LEU A 66 -4.41 9.99 2.41
C LEU A 66 -5.66 10.78 2.81
N GLY A 67 -5.53 11.92 3.48
CA GLY A 67 -6.66 12.74 3.89
C GLY A 67 -7.63 12.01 4.82
N LEU A 68 -7.10 11.23 5.77
CA LEU A 68 -7.89 10.43 6.69
C LEU A 68 -8.75 11.30 7.62
N ARG A 69 -9.99 10.84 7.85
CA ARG A 69 -10.87 11.38 8.89
C ARG A 69 -10.70 10.59 10.18
N SER A 70 -10.99 11.22 11.30
CA SER A 70 -11.03 10.51 12.59
C SER A 70 -12.04 9.36 12.54
N GLY A 71 -11.65 8.21 13.06
CA GLY A 71 -12.42 6.96 13.03
C GLY A 71 -12.13 6.12 11.79
N VAL A 72 -13.15 5.49 11.25
CA VAL A 72 -13.07 4.53 10.14
C VAL A 72 -13.02 5.26 8.80
N ASN A 73 -12.07 4.86 7.96
CA ASN A 73 -11.98 5.30 6.57
C ASN A 73 -12.02 4.06 5.66
N SER A 74 -12.75 4.16 4.54
CA SER A 74 -12.71 3.13 3.50
C SER A 74 -11.44 3.30 2.65
N LEU A 75 -10.82 2.21 2.33
CA LEU A 75 -9.64 2.17 1.46
C LEU A 75 -9.91 1.20 0.32
N GLU A 76 -9.72 1.63 -0.91
CA GLU A 76 -9.83 0.79 -2.10
C GLU A 76 -8.50 0.82 -2.86
N TYR A 77 -7.98 -0.37 -3.13
CA TYR A 77 -6.83 -0.58 -4.00
C TYR A 77 -7.33 -0.93 -5.39
N ARG A 78 -6.80 -0.30 -6.42
CA ARG A 78 -7.18 -0.52 -7.82
C ARG A 78 -5.96 -0.82 -8.66
N VAL A 79 -6.02 -1.92 -9.38
CA VAL A 79 -4.98 -2.35 -10.32
C VAL A 79 -5.61 -2.52 -11.69
N GLU A 80 -5.06 -1.85 -12.68
CA GLU A 80 -5.37 -2.10 -14.07
C GLU A 80 -4.42 -3.15 -14.63
N THR A 81 -4.96 -4.22 -15.16
CA THR A 81 -4.20 -5.29 -15.81
C THR A 81 -3.76 -4.88 -17.22
N SER A 82 -2.82 -5.60 -17.79
CA SER A 82 -2.38 -5.40 -19.18
C SER A 82 -3.51 -5.59 -20.22
N THR A 83 -4.60 -6.27 -19.84
CA THR A 83 -5.80 -6.47 -20.65
C THR A 83 -6.84 -5.38 -20.48
N GLY A 84 -6.56 -4.34 -19.67
CA GLY A 84 -7.50 -3.26 -19.37
C GLY A 84 -8.57 -3.61 -18.32
N THR A 85 -8.50 -4.79 -17.72
CA THR A 85 -9.40 -5.17 -16.64
C THR A 85 -8.97 -4.49 -15.34
N VAL A 86 -9.91 -3.87 -14.63
CA VAL A 86 -9.66 -3.26 -13.32
C VAL A 86 -10.01 -4.27 -12.23
N VAL A 87 -9.04 -4.57 -11.38
CA VAL A 87 -9.22 -5.40 -10.18
C VAL A 87 -9.17 -4.49 -8.97
N THR A 88 -10.11 -4.66 -8.07
CA THR A 88 -10.20 -3.86 -6.84
C THR A 88 -10.16 -4.75 -5.60
N SER A 89 -9.55 -4.23 -4.54
CA SER A 89 -9.57 -4.82 -3.20
C SER A 89 -9.88 -3.73 -2.19
N ARG A 90 -10.70 -4.06 -1.19
CA ARG A 90 -11.15 -3.10 -0.19
C ARG A 90 -10.62 -3.45 1.19
N ALA A 91 -10.34 -2.40 1.96
CA ALA A 91 -9.92 -2.49 3.34
C ALA A 91 -10.48 -1.31 4.14
N SER A 92 -10.27 -1.34 5.44
CA SER A 92 -10.54 -0.20 6.32
C SER A 92 -9.24 0.27 6.94
N ILE A 93 -9.10 1.59 7.03
CA ILE A 93 -8.01 2.22 7.77
C ILE A 93 -8.59 3.10 8.88
N PHE A 94 -8.03 3.00 10.06
CA PHE A 94 -8.54 3.68 11.25
C PHE A 94 -7.57 4.78 11.67
N LEU A 95 -8.05 6.01 11.74
CA LEU A 95 -7.33 7.11 12.37
C LEU A 95 -7.89 7.31 13.77
N LEU A 96 -7.13 6.91 14.77
CA LEU A 96 -7.53 6.94 16.16
C LEU A 96 -6.69 7.97 16.93
N ASN A 97 -7.28 8.50 18.00
CA ASN A 97 -6.53 9.33 18.94
C ASN A 97 -5.44 8.49 19.62
N ASN A 98 -4.29 9.07 19.91
CA ASN A 98 -3.18 8.41 20.59
C ASN A 98 -3.52 7.92 22.01
N THR A 99 -4.63 8.40 22.61
CA THR A 99 -5.16 7.95 23.90
C THR A 99 -6.20 6.85 23.76
N ALA A 100 -6.60 6.46 22.54
CA ALA A 100 -7.59 5.42 22.31
C ALA A 100 -7.07 4.05 22.78
N LYS A 101 -7.90 3.33 23.51
CA LYS A 101 -7.63 1.94 23.87
C LYS A 101 -8.16 1.04 22.75
N ILE A 102 -7.30 0.17 22.24
CA ILE A 102 -7.60 -0.75 21.16
C ILE A 102 -7.49 -2.17 21.71
N VAL A 103 -8.52 -2.98 21.46
CA VAL A 103 -8.49 -4.42 21.70
C VAL A 103 -8.55 -5.12 20.37
N VAL A 104 -7.58 -5.96 20.09
CA VAL A 104 -7.52 -6.82 18.89
C VAL A 104 -7.69 -8.26 19.36
N SER A 105 -8.65 -8.97 18.78
CA SER A 105 -8.88 -10.39 19.04
C SER A 105 -8.89 -11.16 17.73
N ASP A 106 -8.18 -12.28 17.70
CA ASP A 106 -8.30 -13.27 16.64
C ASP A 106 -9.53 -14.15 16.94
N ILE A 107 -10.35 -14.41 15.93
CA ILE A 107 -11.59 -15.17 16.08
C ILE A 107 -11.33 -16.66 15.84
N ASP A 108 -10.53 -17.00 14.83
CA ASP A 108 -10.29 -18.40 14.47
C ASP A 108 -9.35 -19.08 15.46
N GLY A 109 -9.82 -20.17 16.08
CA GLY A 109 -9.07 -20.90 17.10
C GLY A 109 -8.96 -20.21 18.47
N THR A 110 -9.32 -18.94 18.58
CA THR A 110 -9.26 -18.17 19.85
C THR A 110 -10.65 -18.00 20.46
N VAL A 111 -11.65 -17.66 19.67
CA VAL A 111 -13.05 -17.48 20.09
C VAL A 111 -13.89 -18.73 19.72
N THR A 112 -13.60 -19.36 18.60
CA THR A 112 -14.25 -20.60 18.16
C THR A 112 -13.41 -21.81 18.55
N LYS A 113 -14.05 -22.82 19.15
CA LYS A 113 -13.37 -24.01 19.67
C LYS A 113 -12.90 -24.99 18.58
N TYR A 114 -13.51 -24.96 17.40
CA TYR A 114 -13.18 -25.81 16.26
C TYR A 114 -13.46 -25.08 14.95
N ASP A 115 -12.49 -25.06 14.07
CA ASP A 115 -12.66 -24.80 12.65
C ASP A 115 -13.05 -26.16 12.02
N THR A 116 -14.33 -26.41 11.83
CA THR A 116 -14.82 -27.63 11.15
C THR A 116 -14.88 -27.34 9.67
N HIS A 117 -13.84 -27.72 8.96
CA HIS A 117 -13.88 -28.00 7.53
C HIS A 117 -13.85 -29.48 7.26
#